data_bc81f5324bd6ae3acc0a7702a2d0aa56
#
_entry.id   bc81f5324bd6ae3acc0a7702a2d0aa56
#
_cell.length_a   1.000
_cell.length_b   1.000
_cell.length_c   1.000
_cell.angle_alpha   90.00
_cell.angle_beta   90.00
_cell.angle_gamma   90.00
#
_symmetry.space_group_name_H-M   'P 1'
#
loop_
_entity.id
_entity.type
_entity.pdbx_description
1 polymer ?
#
loop_
_entity_poly.entity_id
_entity_poly.type
_entity_poly.pdbx_seq_one_letter_code
_entity_poly.pdbx_strand_id
1 'polypeptide(L)'
;MNYNELKIRILGLFEAKREFDSLMIRELLASDKTLKLTDKGVEMALLRYWRQGLLSRTRRAGRFQYALTERGLGRREWLLKNR
;
A
#
# COMPACT_ATOMS: atom_id res chain seq x y z
N MET A 1 13.92 -5.55 7.11
CA MET A 1 13.06 -5.39 5.91
C MET A 1 13.44 -4.09 5.20
N ASN A 2 13.59 -4.14 3.89
CA ASN A 2 13.91 -2.94 3.11
C ASN A 2 12.62 -2.28 2.57
N TYR A 3 12.77 -1.08 2.00
CA TYR A 3 11.64 -0.33 1.46
C TYR A 3 10.94 -1.05 0.31
N ASN A 4 11.68 -1.81 -0.50
CA ASN A 4 11.09 -2.53 -1.62
C ASN A 4 10.21 -3.69 -1.13
N GLU A 5 10.62 -4.39 -0.08
CA GLU A 5 9.80 -5.44 0.52
C GLU A 5 8.47 -4.90 1.01
N LEU A 6 8.51 -3.78 1.75
CA LEU A 6 7.28 -3.16 2.23
C LEU A 6 6.39 -2.71 1.07
N LYS A 7 6.97 -2.10 0.05
CA LYS A 7 6.25 -1.64 -1.12
C LYS A 7 5.57 -2.79 -1.87
N ILE A 8 6.29 -3.89 -2.09
CA ILE A 8 5.73 -5.09 -2.72
C ILE A 8 4.53 -5.60 -1.94
N ARG A 9 4.66 -5.69 -0.62
CA ARG A 9 3.60 -6.19 0.24
C ARG A 9 2.37 -5.30 0.21
N ILE A 10 2.55 -3.99 0.36
CA ILE A 10 1.43 -3.05 0.36
C ILE A 10 0.76 -3.00 -1.02
N LEU A 11 1.51 -2.80 -2.08
CA LEU A 11 0.93 -2.75 -3.42
C LEU A 11 0.29 -4.08 -3.81
N GLY A 12 0.81 -5.19 -3.31
CA GLY A 12 0.27 -6.52 -3.56
C GLY A 12 -1.08 -6.79 -2.91
N LEU A 13 -1.48 -5.99 -1.91
CA LEU A 13 -2.80 -6.13 -1.28
C LEU A 13 -3.92 -5.59 -2.17
N PHE A 14 -3.61 -4.64 -3.05
CA PHE A 14 -4.64 -4.01 -3.86
C PHE A 14 -4.97 -4.84 -5.10
N GLU A 15 -6.24 -5.14 -5.25
CA GLU A 15 -6.77 -5.66 -6.49
C GLU A 15 -7.28 -4.50 -7.33
N ALA A 16 -7.42 -4.69 -8.63
CA ALA A 16 -7.98 -3.67 -9.50
C ALA A 16 -9.35 -3.25 -8.99
N LYS A 17 -9.58 -1.94 -8.87
CA LYS A 17 -10.83 -1.32 -8.44
C LYS A 17 -11.22 -1.55 -6.99
N ARG A 18 -10.32 -2.07 -6.14
CA ARG A 18 -10.58 -2.17 -4.70
C ARG A 18 -9.96 -0.99 -3.97
N GLU A 19 -10.69 -0.53 -2.95
CA GLU A 19 -10.24 0.54 -2.08
C GLU A 19 -10.01 -0.01 -0.67
N PHE A 20 -8.95 0.47 -0.02
CA PHE A 20 -8.64 0.13 1.37
C PHE A 20 -8.28 1.40 2.13
N ASP A 21 -8.74 1.51 3.38
CA ASP A 21 -8.21 2.52 4.29
C ASP A 21 -6.96 1.98 5.02
N SER A 22 -6.28 2.85 5.75
CA SER A 22 -5.04 2.46 6.43
C SER A 22 -5.26 1.38 7.49
N LEU A 23 -6.42 1.39 8.14
CA LEU A 23 -6.77 0.39 9.15
C LEU A 23 -6.89 -1.00 8.53
N MET A 24 -7.60 -1.10 7.40
CA MET A 24 -7.74 -2.37 6.67
C MET A 24 -6.38 -2.90 6.21
N ILE A 25 -5.53 -2.01 5.69
CA ILE A 25 -4.19 -2.38 5.25
C ILE A 25 -3.36 -2.91 6.41
N ARG A 26 -3.42 -2.27 7.56
CA ARG A 26 -2.73 -2.75 8.76
C ARG A 26 -3.21 -4.13 9.20
N GLU A 27 -4.51 -4.34 9.18
CA GLU A 27 -5.08 -5.63 9.55
C GLU A 27 -4.63 -6.74 8.60
N LEU A 28 -4.59 -6.45 7.30
CA LEU A 28 -4.11 -7.42 6.30
C LEU A 28 -2.63 -7.73 6.47
N LEU A 29 -1.82 -6.73 6.84
CA LEU A 29 -0.39 -6.91 7.06
C LEU A 29 -0.07 -7.54 8.42
N ALA A 30 -0.98 -7.44 9.37
CA ALA A 30 -0.76 -7.96 10.73
C ALA A 30 -0.57 -9.48 10.76
N SER A 31 -1.07 -10.20 9.75
CA SER A 31 -0.87 -11.64 9.63
C SER A 31 0.59 -12.01 9.32
N ASP A 32 1.37 -11.07 8.81
CA ASP A 32 2.77 -11.30 8.49
C ASP A 32 3.65 -10.83 9.66
N LYS A 33 4.04 -11.77 10.49
CA LYS A 33 4.83 -11.49 11.69
C LYS A 33 6.27 -11.07 11.39
N THR A 34 6.71 -11.21 10.15
CA THR A 34 8.04 -10.74 9.76
C THR A 34 8.07 -9.22 9.56
N LEU A 35 6.90 -8.61 9.42
CA LEU A 35 6.76 -7.17 9.26
C LEU A 35 6.48 -6.52 10.61
N LYS A 36 7.48 -5.87 11.16
CA LYS A 36 7.33 -5.10 12.40
C LYS A 36 6.85 -3.70 12.06
N LEU A 37 5.58 -3.58 11.70
CA LEU A 37 5.00 -2.32 11.26
C LEU A 37 4.24 -1.64 12.39
N THR A 38 4.44 -0.34 12.51
CA THR A 38 3.63 0.53 13.34
C THR A 38 2.52 1.16 12.50
N ASP A 39 1.47 1.64 13.15
CA ASP A 39 0.39 2.34 12.50
C ASP A 39 0.92 3.54 11.71
N LYS A 40 1.78 4.31 12.36
CA LYS A 40 2.41 5.47 11.73
C LYS A 40 3.26 5.09 10.53
N GLY A 41 3.99 3.99 10.62
CA GLY A 41 4.82 3.49 9.52
C GLY A 41 4.00 3.15 8.30
N VAL A 42 2.84 2.51 8.47
CA VAL A 42 1.93 2.19 7.38
C VAL A 42 1.35 3.47 6.76
N GLU A 43 0.89 4.40 7.59
CA GLU A 43 0.33 5.67 7.09
C GLU A 43 1.36 6.48 6.32
N MET A 44 2.60 6.54 6.80
CA MET A 44 3.68 7.24 6.10
C MET A 44 4.04 6.58 4.78
N ALA A 45 4.01 5.24 4.72
CA ALA A 45 4.25 4.52 3.48
C ALA A 45 3.16 4.83 2.45
N LEU A 46 1.89 4.79 2.87
CA LEU A 46 0.76 5.10 1.99
C LEU A 46 0.83 6.53 1.46
N LEU A 47 1.24 7.47 2.29
CA LEU A 47 1.43 8.86 1.88
C LEU A 47 2.53 8.97 0.82
N ARG A 48 3.65 8.27 1.00
CA ARG A 48 4.72 8.26 -0.01
C ARG A 48 4.23 7.71 -1.34
N TYR A 49 3.50 6.59 -1.32
CA TYR A 49 3.01 5.95 -2.54
C TYR A 49 1.98 6.82 -3.25
N TRP A 50 1.15 7.52 -2.49
CA TRP A 50 0.23 8.50 -3.06
C TRP A 50 0.98 9.65 -3.73
N ARG A 51 2.02 10.20 -3.09
CA ARG A 51 2.84 11.26 -3.66
C ARG A 51 3.59 10.82 -4.91
N GLN A 52 3.95 9.55 -4.98
CA GLN A 52 4.60 8.97 -6.16
C GLN A 52 3.61 8.64 -7.28
N GLY A 53 2.32 8.82 -7.06
CA GLY A 53 1.30 8.51 -8.04
C GLY A 53 0.99 7.02 -8.17
N LEU A 54 1.47 6.20 -7.24
CA LEU A 54 1.22 4.75 -7.24
C LEU A 54 -0.15 4.40 -6.67
N LEU A 55 -0.65 5.23 -5.77
CA LEU A 55 -1.97 5.11 -5.19
C LEU A 55 -2.76 6.38 -5.41
N SER A 56 -4.06 6.24 -5.65
CA SER A 56 -5.01 7.35 -5.56
C SER A 56 -5.57 7.39 -4.14
N ARG A 57 -6.13 8.54 -3.77
CA ARG A 57 -6.64 8.75 -2.43
C ARG A 57 -7.94 9.56 -2.49
N THR A 58 -8.97 9.02 -1.86
CA THR A 58 -10.28 9.69 -1.74
C THR A 58 -10.68 9.71 -0.28
N ARG A 59 -11.21 10.82 0.19
CA ARG A 59 -11.67 10.92 1.56
C ARG A 59 -13.15 10.56 1.65
N ARG A 60 -13.48 9.58 2.52
CA ARG A 60 -14.85 9.17 2.80
C ARG A 60 -15.02 8.96 4.29
N ALA A 61 -16.08 9.52 4.87
CA ALA A 61 -16.41 9.39 6.28
C ALA A 61 -15.21 9.71 7.20
N GLY A 62 -14.44 10.74 6.84
CA GLY A 62 -13.28 11.17 7.62
C GLY A 62 -12.03 10.33 7.45
N ARG A 63 -12.05 9.32 6.59
CA ARG A 63 -10.91 8.44 6.33
C ARG A 63 -10.48 8.50 4.87
N PHE A 64 -9.18 8.33 4.63
CA PHE A 64 -8.67 8.19 3.28
C PHE A 64 -8.82 6.75 2.80
N GLN A 65 -9.42 6.60 1.63
CA GLN A 65 -9.49 5.33 0.91
C GLN A 65 -8.44 5.36 -0.19
N TYR A 66 -7.60 4.34 -0.23
CA TYR A 66 -6.53 4.22 -1.21
C TYR A 66 -6.88 3.16 -2.24
N ALA A 67 -6.51 3.41 -3.48
CA ALA A 67 -6.69 2.46 -4.57
C ALA A 67 -5.44 2.47 -5.45
N LEU A 68 -5.16 1.35 -6.10
CA LEU A 68 -4.01 1.23 -6.98
C LEU A 68 -4.27 1.97 -8.29
N THR A 69 -3.34 2.83 -8.69
CA THR A 69 -3.39 3.50 -9.99
C THR A 69 -2.77 2.60 -11.06
N GLU A 70 -2.92 2.97 -12.34
CA GLU A 70 -2.23 2.27 -13.43
C GLU A 70 -0.71 2.30 -13.23
N ARG A 71 -0.19 3.43 -12.80
CA ARG A 71 1.24 3.57 -12.47
C ARG A 71 1.62 2.65 -11.32
N GLY A 72 0.76 2.54 -10.29
CA GLY A 72 0.98 1.64 -9.17
C GLY A 72 0.97 0.19 -9.60
N LEU A 73 0.06 -0.20 -10.48
CA LEU A 73 0.00 -1.55 -11.02
C LEU A 73 1.27 -1.88 -11.79
N GLY A 74 1.74 -0.98 -12.64
CA GLY A 74 2.98 -1.17 -13.39
C GLY A 74 4.19 -1.30 -12.47
N ARG A 75 4.24 -0.47 -11.42
CA ARG A 75 5.33 -0.55 -10.42
C ARG A 75 5.29 -1.88 -9.65
N ARG A 76 4.09 -2.33 -9.27
CA ARG A 76 3.92 -3.62 -8.59
C ARG A 76 4.46 -4.76 -9.45
N GLU A 77 4.09 -4.79 -10.71
CA GLU A 77 4.54 -5.82 -11.64
C GLU A 77 6.05 -5.77 -11.84
N TRP A 78 6.62 -4.57 -11.98
CA TRP A 78 8.05 -4.38 -12.12
C TRP A 78 8.80 -4.91 -10.90
N LEU A 79 8.33 -4.57 -9.70
CA LEU A 79 8.95 -5.01 -8.44
C LEU A 79 8.90 -6.53 -8.30
N LEU A 80 7.81 -7.17 -8.69
CA LEU A 80 7.69 -8.62 -8.64
C LEU A 80 8.64 -9.31 -9.62
N LYS A 81 8.84 -8.72 -10.81
CA LYS A 81 9.78 -9.26 -11.81
C LYS A 81 11.24 -9.10 -11.40
N ASN A 82 11.56 -8.01 -10.72
CA ASN A 82 12.95 -7.65 -10.39
C ASN A 82 13.29 -7.92 -8.92
N ARG A 83 12.64 -8.87 -8.35
CA ARG A 83 12.74 -9.27 -6.97
C ARG A 83 14.04 -9.99 -6.64
#